data_213c20276f21ab8de3a48806d016f913
#
_entry.id   213c20276f21ab8de3a48806d016f913
#
_cell.length_a   1.000
_cell.length_b   1.000
_cell.length_c   1.000
_cell.angle_alpha   90.00
_cell.angle_beta   90.00
_cell.angle_gamma   90.00
#
_symmetry.space_group_name_H-M   'P 1'
#
loop_
_entity.id
_entity.type
_entity.pdbx_description
1 polymer ?
#
loop_
_entity_poly.entity_id
_entity_poly.type
_entity_poly.pdbx_seq_one_letter_code
_entity_poly.pdbx_strand_id
1 'polypeptide(L)'
;MVHDGQVSKRTEFSRSIPSRGPSEHASGGTTVRARMTGQQRREQLIGIGRSLFATRGLDGTTIEEIAATAGVSKPVIYEHFGSKEGLYRQVVDAEFRILLDSITEALSTEAKPRVLVERAALALLGYIEERTDGFRILMRDAPPSQPEGAFSTLLSHVTARVEHLLSDEFARRGFSAADGAMYAQMLVGMVAMTGQWWLDSRQPDKRAVAAHLVNLAWNGLTGLQKEPALRSAP
;
A
#
# COMPACT_ATOMS: atom_id res chain seq x y z
N MET A 1 3.59 45.47 -53.56
CA MET A 1 3.46 44.80 -54.87
C MET A 1 2.38 43.72 -54.62
N VAL A 2 1.14 44.06 -54.87
CA VAL A 2 0.41 43.98 -56.15
C VAL A 2 0.10 42.51 -56.46
N HIS A 3 -1.05 42.06 -56.41
CA HIS A 3 -2.39 42.15 -57.04
C HIS A 3 -3.02 40.75 -56.82
N ASP A 4 -4.22 40.61 -56.40
CA ASP A 4 -5.51 40.97 -57.05
C ASP A 4 -6.10 39.78 -57.84
N GLY A 5 -7.42 39.58 -57.70
CA GLY A 5 -8.26 38.86 -58.62
C GLY A 5 -9.27 37.89 -58.01
N GLN A 6 -10.30 38.35 -57.35
CA GLN A 6 -11.73 38.40 -57.76
C GLN A 6 -12.08 37.53 -58.98
N VAL A 7 -13.13 36.65 -58.84
CA VAL A 7 -14.43 36.84 -59.56
C VAL A 7 -15.45 35.78 -59.15
N SER A 8 -16.55 36.27 -58.76
CA SER A 8 -17.92 35.75 -58.55
C SER A 8 -18.48 34.95 -59.74
N LYS A 9 -19.34 33.96 -59.43
CA LYS A 9 -20.61 33.76 -60.17
C LYS A 9 -21.65 32.99 -59.36
N ARG A 10 -22.72 33.68 -59.09
CA ARG A 10 -24.04 33.12 -58.71
C ARG A 10 -24.61 32.30 -59.86
N THR A 11 -25.39 31.28 -59.57
CA THR A 11 -26.66 31.02 -60.21
C THR A 11 -27.57 30.11 -59.34
N GLU A 12 -28.74 30.43 -59.30
CA GLU A 12 -29.99 30.21 -58.60
C GLU A 12 -30.63 28.85 -58.82
N PHE A 13 -31.54 28.57 -57.86
CA PHE A 13 -32.85 27.89 -57.96
C PHE A 13 -32.89 26.36 -58.24
N SER A 14 -33.34 25.60 -57.25
CA SER A 14 -34.67 25.01 -57.36
C SER A 14 -35.14 24.41 -56.04
N ARG A 15 -36.35 24.78 -55.63
CA ARG A 15 -37.14 24.21 -54.53
C ARG A 15 -37.57 22.76 -54.89
N SER A 16 -37.51 21.89 -53.92
CA SER A 16 -38.46 20.77 -53.81
C SER A 16 -38.44 20.23 -52.37
N ILE A 17 -39.50 20.48 -51.64
CA ILE A 17 -39.98 19.66 -50.52
C ILE A 17 -40.94 18.67 -51.17
N PRO A 18 -40.92 17.35 -50.77
CA PRO A 18 -41.56 16.91 -49.57
C PRO A 18 -41.02 15.57 -48.99
N SER A 19 -41.46 15.25 -47.87
CA SER A 19 -42.02 14.03 -47.33
C SER A 19 -41.47 13.68 -45.91
N ARG A 20 -42.44 13.71 -45.02
CA ARG A 20 -42.36 13.14 -43.68
C ARG A 20 -41.92 11.68 -43.80
N GLY A 21 -40.78 11.34 -43.12
CA GLY A 21 -40.40 10.01 -42.70
C GLY A 21 -40.56 9.89 -41.18
N PRO A 22 -40.75 8.65 -40.65
CA PRO A 22 -41.34 8.42 -39.34
C PRO A 22 -40.37 8.70 -38.19
N SER A 23 -40.95 9.17 -37.10
CA SER A 23 -40.37 9.36 -35.78
C SER A 23 -39.48 8.17 -35.36
N GLU A 24 -38.17 8.40 -35.33
CA GLU A 24 -37.26 7.55 -34.59
C GLU A 24 -37.51 7.77 -33.08
N HIS A 25 -38.04 6.72 -32.47
CA HIS A 25 -38.07 6.58 -31.03
C HIS A 25 -36.62 6.63 -30.50
N ALA A 26 -36.27 7.69 -29.81
CA ALA A 26 -35.11 7.76 -28.97
C ALA A 26 -35.26 6.66 -27.90
N SER A 27 -34.67 5.52 -28.15
CA SER A 27 -34.42 4.49 -27.12
C SER A 27 -33.44 5.07 -26.14
N GLY A 28 -33.98 5.59 -25.04
CA GLY A 28 -33.22 5.90 -23.83
C GLY A 28 -32.49 4.65 -23.38
N GLY A 29 -31.21 4.53 -23.70
CA GLY A 29 -30.34 3.50 -23.18
C GLY A 29 -30.20 3.69 -21.67
N THR A 30 -31.08 3.04 -20.92
CA THR A 30 -30.86 2.80 -19.49
C THR A 30 -29.61 1.92 -19.40
N THR A 31 -28.48 2.53 -19.10
CA THR A 31 -27.26 1.80 -18.72
C THR A 31 -27.63 0.96 -17.49
N VAL A 32 -27.94 -0.30 -17.72
CA VAL A 32 -28.12 -1.29 -16.67
C VAL A 32 -26.77 -1.36 -15.95
N ARG A 33 -26.68 -0.72 -14.80
CA ARG A 33 -25.52 -0.83 -13.90
C ARG A 33 -25.32 -2.31 -13.62
N ALA A 34 -24.29 -2.91 -14.20
CA ALA A 34 -23.99 -4.33 -14.04
C ALA A 34 -23.96 -4.64 -12.54
N ARG A 35 -24.77 -5.63 -12.12
CA ARG A 35 -24.85 -6.05 -10.72
C ARG A 35 -23.48 -6.57 -10.29
N MET A 36 -22.87 -5.97 -9.27
CA MET A 36 -21.61 -6.42 -8.72
C MET A 36 -21.70 -7.89 -8.30
N THR A 37 -20.66 -8.66 -8.60
CA THR A 37 -20.50 -10.01 -8.06
C THR A 37 -20.31 -9.99 -6.54
N GLY A 38 -20.54 -11.09 -5.85
CA GLY A 38 -20.31 -11.21 -4.41
C GLY A 38 -18.85 -10.87 -4.02
N GLN A 39 -17.88 -11.28 -4.84
CA GLN A 39 -16.47 -10.97 -4.63
C GLN A 39 -16.20 -9.47 -4.79
N GLN A 40 -16.68 -8.83 -5.83
CA GLN A 40 -16.54 -7.38 -6.03
C GLN A 40 -17.18 -6.59 -4.89
N ARG A 41 -18.33 -7.05 -4.39
CA ARG A 41 -18.99 -6.46 -3.22
C ARG A 41 -18.14 -6.58 -1.96
N ARG A 42 -17.56 -7.75 -1.75
CA ARG A 42 -16.67 -8.00 -0.61
C ARG A 42 -15.44 -7.08 -0.64
N GLU A 43 -14.79 -6.95 -1.79
CA GLU A 43 -13.64 -6.06 -2.00
C GLU A 43 -14.00 -4.58 -1.79
N GLN A 44 -15.16 -4.14 -2.28
CA GLN A 44 -15.68 -2.80 -2.04
C GLN A 44 -15.86 -2.53 -0.54
N LEU A 45 -16.49 -3.47 0.19
CA LEU A 45 -16.73 -3.33 1.64
C LEU A 45 -15.43 -3.31 2.44
N ILE A 46 -14.43 -4.11 2.06
CA ILE A 46 -13.08 -4.06 2.65
C ILE A 46 -12.44 -2.70 2.42
N GLY A 47 -12.53 -2.14 1.20
CA GLY A 47 -11.99 -0.81 0.88
C GLY A 47 -12.63 0.32 1.69
N ILE A 48 -13.96 0.30 1.82
CA ILE A 48 -14.71 1.28 2.61
C ILE A 48 -14.40 1.11 4.10
N GLY A 49 -14.40 -0.13 4.59
CA GLY A 49 -14.04 -0.45 5.98
C GLY A 49 -12.64 0.06 6.32
N ARG A 50 -11.66 -0.14 5.42
CA ARG A 50 -10.30 0.38 5.59
C ARG A 50 -10.29 1.89 5.84
N SER A 51 -10.91 2.69 5.00
CA SER A 51 -10.92 4.16 5.15
C SER A 51 -11.60 4.62 6.44
N LEU A 52 -12.72 4.01 6.81
CA LEU A 52 -13.44 4.35 8.03
C LEU A 52 -12.67 3.93 9.29
N PHE A 53 -12.13 2.70 9.32
CA PHE A 53 -11.34 2.21 10.45
C PHE A 53 -10.00 2.97 10.60
N ALA A 54 -9.36 3.36 9.51
CA ALA A 54 -8.14 4.16 9.57
C ALA A 54 -8.37 5.51 10.22
N THR A 55 -9.53 6.12 9.98
CA THR A 55 -9.86 7.45 10.48
C THR A 55 -10.37 7.42 11.91
N ARG A 56 -11.29 6.48 12.24
CA ARG A 56 -12.06 6.48 13.49
C ARG A 56 -11.73 5.31 14.43
N GLY A 57 -10.96 4.33 13.98
CA GLY A 57 -10.72 3.08 14.70
C GLY A 57 -11.90 2.13 14.63
N LEU A 58 -11.73 0.95 15.23
CA LEU A 58 -12.79 -0.07 15.31
C LEU A 58 -13.99 0.43 16.10
N ASP A 59 -13.75 1.00 17.30
CA ASP A 59 -14.83 1.42 18.21
C ASP A 59 -15.61 2.62 17.68
N GLY A 60 -14.92 3.57 17.04
CA GLY A 60 -15.54 4.78 16.48
C GLY A 60 -16.26 4.58 15.15
N THR A 61 -16.25 3.37 14.57
CA THR A 61 -16.91 3.04 13.30
C THR A 61 -18.14 2.19 13.54
N THR A 62 -19.25 2.47 12.85
CA THR A 62 -20.50 1.72 12.95
C THR A 62 -20.83 0.96 11.65
N ILE A 63 -21.59 -0.14 11.77
CA ILE A 63 -22.10 -0.88 10.60
C ILE A 63 -23.04 0.00 9.75
N GLU A 64 -23.77 0.90 10.38
CA GLU A 64 -24.63 1.88 9.73
C GLU A 64 -23.86 2.78 8.76
N GLU A 65 -22.74 3.33 9.22
CA GLU A 65 -21.88 4.20 8.39
C GLU A 65 -21.25 3.43 7.24
N ILE A 66 -20.77 2.20 7.48
CA ILE A 66 -20.21 1.35 6.44
C ILE A 66 -21.28 1.04 5.39
N ALA A 67 -22.49 0.65 5.82
CA ALA A 67 -23.60 0.33 4.94
C ALA A 67 -24.04 1.53 4.09
N ALA A 68 -24.18 2.70 4.73
CA ALA A 68 -24.53 3.95 4.06
C ALA A 68 -23.46 4.35 3.02
N THR A 69 -22.18 4.29 3.39
CA THR A 69 -21.05 4.62 2.49
C THR A 69 -20.98 3.66 1.32
N ALA A 70 -21.24 2.36 1.54
CA ALA A 70 -21.22 1.34 0.50
C ALA A 70 -22.48 1.31 -0.38
N GLY A 71 -23.54 2.01 0.01
CA GLY A 71 -24.85 1.94 -0.66
C GLY A 71 -25.50 0.56 -0.56
N VAL A 72 -25.37 -0.12 0.58
CA VAL A 72 -25.93 -1.44 0.84
C VAL A 72 -26.75 -1.45 2.13
N SER A 73 -27.55 -2.51 2.35
CA SER A 73 -28.20 -2.75 3.62
C SER A 73 -27.26 -3.43 4.62
N LYS A 74 -27.49 -3.23 5.93
CA LYS A 74 -26.70 -3.89 6.99
C LYS A 74 -26.63 -5.41 6.86
N PRO A 75 -27.72 -6.14 6.52
CA PRO A 75 -27.68 -7.58 6.32
C PRO A 75 -26.59 -8.03 5.32
N VAL A 76 -26.32 -7.25 4.27
CA VAL A 76 -25.26 -7.58 3.29
C VAL A 76 -23.89 -7.61 3.96
N ILE A 77 -23.61 -6.69 4.88
CA ILE A 77 -22.33 -6.68 5.61
C ILE A 77 -22.24 -7.90 6.53
N TYR A 78 -23.31 -8.21 7.24
CA TYR A 78 -23.34 -9.39 8.12
C TYR A 78 -23.22 -10.70 7.34
N GLU A 79 -23.82 -10.81 6.16
CA GLU A 79 -23.68 -11.96 5.26
C GLU A 79 -22.22 -12.20 4.84
N HIS A 80 -21.48 -11.13 4.53
CA HIS A 80 -20.09 -11.25 4.07
C HIS A 80 -19.06 -11.42 5.19
N PHE A 81 -19.32 -10.85 6.38
CA PHE A 81 -18.29 -10.71 7.43
C PHE A 81 -18.74 -11.15 8.83
N GLY A 82 -20.01 -11.45 9.02
CA GLY A 82 -20.59 -11.89 10.30
C GLY A 82 -20.73 -10.76 11.32
N SER A 83 -19.74 -9.87 11.46
CA SER A 83 -19.77 -8.75 12.41
C SER A 83 -18.86 -7.59 11.93
N LYS A 84 -18.90 -6.46 12.65
CA LYS A 84 -17.98 -5.34 12.45
C LYS A 84 -16.51 -5.76 12.67
N GLU A 85 -16.29 -6.53 13.72
CA GLU A 85 -14.97 -7.10 14.07
C GLU A 85 -14.50 -8.09 13.00
N GLY A 86 -15.43 -8.84 12.40
CA GLY A 86 -15.15 -9.73 11.27
C GLY A 86 -14.65 -8.96 10.04
N LEU A 87 -15.32 -7.85 9.70
CA LEU A 87 -14.86 -6.96 8.62
C LEU A 87 -13.50 -6.33 8.97
N TYR A 88 -13.32 -5.82 10.18
CA TYR A 88 -12.07 -5.24 10.64
C TYR A 88 -10.90 -6.24 10.51
N ARG A 89 -11.08 -7.48 10.98
CA ARG A 89 -10.08 -8.54 10.85
C ARG A 89 -9.72 -8.80 9.40
N GLN A 90 -10.69 -8.84 8.49
CA GLN A 90 -10.42 -9.04 7.07
C GLN A 90 -9.65 -7.86 6.44
N VAL A 91 -9.90 -6.64 6.91
CA VAL A 91 -9.11 -5.46 6.49
C VAL A 91 -7.67 -5.59 6.99
N VAL A 92 -7.46 -5.91 8.27
CA VAL A 92 -6.11 -6.11 8.86
C VAL A 92 -5.36 -7.22 8.13
N ASP A 93 -6.00 -8.38 7.91
CA ASP A 93 -5.39 -9.53 7.22
C ASP A 93 -5.02 -9.21 5.76
N ALA A 94 -5.82 -8.41 5.07
CA ALA A 94 -5.54 -7.99 3.71
C ALA A 94 -4.32 -7.04 3.65
N GLU A 95 -4.29 -6.03 4.51
CA GLU A 95 -3.18 -5.07 4.56
C GLU A 95 -1.87 -5.72 5.04
N PHE A 96 -1.95 -6.60 6.02
CA PHE A 96 -0.81 -7.40 6.49
C PHE A 96 -0.17 -8.21 5.35
N ARG A 97 -0.99 -8.95 4.58
CA ARG A 97 -0.49 -9.75 3.46
C ARG A 97 0.15 -8.88 2.39
N ILE A 98 -0.50 -7.79 1.97
CA ILE A 98 0.03 -6.89 0.94
C ILE A 98 1.41 -6.35 1.35
N LEU A 99 1.57 -5.89 2.59
CA LEU A 99 2.84 -5.35 3.05
C LEU A 99 3.90 -6.45 3.20
N LEU A 100 3.54 -7.60 3.78
CA LEU A 100 4.45 -8.72 3.94
C LEU A 100 4.94 -9.24 2.58
N ASP A 101 4.04 -9.42 1.62
CA ASP A 101 4.36 -9.89 0.27
C ASP A 101 5.30 -8.89 -0.43
N SER A 102 5.03 -7.59 -0.35
CA SER A 102 5.86 -6.55 -0.94
C SER A 102 7.30 -6.56 -0.38
N ILE A 103 7.46 -6.69 0.94
CA ILE A 103 8.78 -6.75 1.57
C ILE A 103 9.48 -8.09 1.26
N THR A 104 8.74 -9.19 1.27
CA THR A 104 9.28 -10.52 0.97
C THR A 104 9.78 -10.59 -0.46
N GLU A 105 9.03 -10.06 -1.42
CA GLU A 105 9.44 -9.95 -2.83
C GLU A 105 10.72 -9.11 -2.96
N ALA A 106 10.79 -7.96 -2.29
CA ALA A 106 11.97 -7.09 -2.28
C ALA A 106 13.23 -7.80 -1.77
N LEU A 107 13.09 -8.73 -0.81
CA LEU A 107 14.17 -9.51 -0.20
C LEU A 107 14.45 -10.84 -0.89
N SER A 108 13.58 -11.32 -1.78
CA SER A 108 13.69 -12.64 -2.42
C SER A 108 14.50 -12.61 -3.73
N THR A 109 14.69 -11.46 -4.33
CA THR A 109 15.40 -11.31 -5.59
C THR A 109 16.90 -11.44 -5.36
N GLU A 110 17.60 -12.26 -6.16
CA GLU A 110 19.06 -12.30 -6.14
C GLU A 110 19.62 -10.90 -6.42
N ALA A 111 20.26 -10.33 -5.42
CA ALA A 111 20.87 -9.00 -5.52
C ALA A 111 21.99 -8.86 -4.49
N LYS A 112 22.86 -7.86 -4.72
CA LYS A 112 23.89 -7.51 -3.73
C LYS A 112 23.20 -7.05 -2.42
N PRO A 113 23.77 -7.36 -1.24
CA PRO A 113 23.15 -7.05 0.06
C PRO A 113 22.69 -5.60 0.22
N ARG A 114 23.47 -4.63 -0.28
CA ARG A 114 23.09 -3.22 -0.27
C ARG A 114 21.77 -2.95 -1.03
N VAL A 115 21.60 -3.60 -2.18
CA VAL A 115 20.40 -3.44 -3.01
C VAL A 115 19.17 -4.05 -2.32
N LEU A 116 19.34 -5.14 -1.56
CA LEU A 116 18.26 -5.73 -0.77
C LEU A 116 17.77 -4.76 0.31
N VAL A 117 18.66 -4.08 1.03
CA VAL A 117 18.28 -3.06 2.02
C VAL A 117 17.53 -1.90 1.36
N GLU A 118 18.02 -1.43 0.18
CA GLU A 118 17.37 -0.37 -0.58
C GLU A 118 15.95 -0.75 -1.02
N ARG A 119 15.79 -1.96 -1.58
CA ARG A 119 14.49 -2.45 -2.03
C ARG A 119 13.51 -2.63 -0.88
N ALA A 120 13.94 -3.19 0.25
CA ALA A 120 13.09 -3.35 1.43
C ALA A 120 12.63 -2.00 2.00
N ALA A 121 13.54 -1.03 2.09
CA ALA A 121 13.18 0.33 2.52
C ALA A 121 12.18 0.99 1.55
N LEU A 122 12.41 0.89 0.24
CA LEU A 122 11.50 1.43 -0.77
C LEU A 122 10.15 0.71 -0.80
N ALA A 123 10.11 -0.61 -0.55
CA ALA A 123 8.87 -1.38 -0.46
C ALA A 123 8.00 -0.89 0.71
N LEU A 124 8.59 -0.73 1.91
CA LEU A 124 7.86 -0.19 3.07
C LEU A 124 7.38 1.25 2.81
N LEU A 125 8.28 2.15 2.38
CA LEU A 125 7.93 3.56 2.14
C LEU A 125 6.93 3.71 1.00
N GLY A 126 7.03 2.89 -0.05
CA GLY A 126 6.05 2.83 -1.15
C GLY A 126 4.68 2.40 -0.65
N TYR A 127 4.61 1.34 0.15
CA TYR A 127 3.36 0.91 0.78
C TYR A 127 2.74 2.02 1.65
N ILE A 128 3.54 2.70 2.48
CA ILE A 128 3.06 3.82 3.31
C ILE A 128 2.49 4.95 2.45
N GLU A 129 3.11 5.25 1.32
CA GLU A 129 2.67 6.30 0.40
C GLU A 129 1.36 5.94 -0.30
N GLU A 130 1.26 4.73 -0.83
CA GLU A 130 0.13 4.27 -1.64
C GLU A 130 -1.06 3.80 -0.80
N ARG A 131 -0.79 3.27 0.39
CA ARG A 131 -1.76 2.63 1.28
C ARG A 131 -1.70 3.17 2.71
N THR A 132 -1.66 4.49 2.84
CA THR A 132 -1.57 5.21 4.13
C THR A 132 -2.57 4.71 5.17
N ASP A 133 -3.84 4.52 4.77
CA ASP A 133 -4.91 4.03 5.66
C ASP A 133 -4.63 2.60 6.13
N GLY A 134 -4.14 1.74 5.24
CA GLY A 134 -3.74 0.37 5.58
C GLY A 134 -2.62 0.36 6.62
N PHE A 135 -1.59 1.17 6.41
CA PHE A 135 -0.49 1.25 7.36
C PHE A 135 -0.91 1.80 8.73
N ARG A 136 -1.80 2.82 8.76
CA ARG A 136 -2.38 3.33 10.00
C ARG A 136 -3.14 2.26 10.79
N ILE A 137 -3.89 1.41 10.11
CA ILE A 137 -4.60 0.29 10.74
C ILE A 137 -3.62 -0.73 11.32
N LEU A 138 -2.60 -1.12 10.56
CA LEU A 138 -1.58 -2.07 11.03
C LEU A 138 -0.84 -1.55 12.28
N MET A 139 -0.59 -0.22 12.34
CA MET A 139 0.11 0.41 13.47
C MET A 139 -0.76 0.60 14.71
N ARG A 140 -2.10 0.69 14.55
CA ARG A 140 -2.97 1.16 15.62
C ARG A 140 -3.24 0.12 16.70
N ASP A 141 -3.38 -1.16 16.36
CA ASP A 141 -3.92 -2.09 17.34
C ASP A 141 -3.54 -3.55 17.14
N ALA A 142 -3.28 -4.18 18.30
CA ALA A 142 -3.49 -5.59 18.47
C ALA A 142 -4.99 -5.81 18.68
N PRO A 143 -5.75 -6.38 17.71
CA PRO A 143 -7.10 -6.81 18.02
C PRO A 143 -7.05 -7.83 19.18
N PRO A 144 -8.10 -7.92 20.03
CA PRO A 144 -8.12 -8.87 21.16
C PRO A 144 -7.83 -10.32 20.77
N SER A 145 -8.00 -10.66 19.49
CA SER A 145 -7.67 -11.96 18.90
C SER A 145 -6.20 -12.15 18.51
N GLN A 146 -5.39 -11.08 18.53
CA GLN A 146 -3.94 -11.11 18.26
C GLN A 146 -3.23 -10.20 19.27
N PRO A 147 -2.94 -10.71 20.49
CA PRO A 147 -2.36 -9.90 21.57
C PRO A 147 -1.00 -9.28 21.20
N GLU A 148 -0.30 -9.82 20.22
CA GLU A 148 0.98 -9.28 19.74
C GLU A 148 0.84 -8.20 18.68
N GLY A 149 -0.38 -7.95 18.15
CA GLY A 149 -0.64 -6.97 17.09
C GLY A 149 -0.13 -7.41 15.69
N ALA A 150 -0.85 -6.97 14.66
CA ALA A 150 -0.51 -7.31 13.28
C ALA A 150 0.86 -6.76 12.87
N PHE A 151 1.21 -5.56 13.31
CA PHE A 151 2.49 -4.94 12.98
C PHE A 151 3.67 -5.66 13.66
N SER A 152 3.54 -6.05 14.93
CA SER A 152 4.56 -6.82 15.66
C SER A 152 4.80 -8.18 15.00
N THR A 153 3.74 -8.87 14.60
CA THR A 153 3.84 -10.15 13.87
C THR A 153 4.53 -9.97 12.51
N LEU A 154 4.21 -8.89 11.79
CA LEU A 154 4.87 -8.55 10.53
C LEU A 154 6.37 -8.31 10.73
N LEU A 155 6.74 -7.51 11.74
CA LEU A 155 8.14 -7.25 12.07
C LEU A 155 8.88 -8.55 12.39
N SER A 156 8.27 -9.48 13.16
CA SER A 156 8.86 -10.76 13.48
C SER A 156 9.14 -11.61 12.23
N HIS A 157 8.21 -11.67 11.28
CA HIS A 157 8.44 -12.39 10.01
C HIS A 157 9.55 -11.77 9.17
N VAL A 158 9.55 -10.44 9.05
CA VAL A 158 10.60 -9.72 8.30
C VAL A 158 11.96 -9.89 8.97
N THR A 159 12.01 -9.78 10.30
CA THR A 159 13.26 -9.95 11.08
C THR A 159 13.84 -11.37 10.89
N ALA A 160 13.03 -12.40 10.97
CA ALA A 160 13.50 -13.78 10.75
C ALA A 160 14.08 -13.96 9.33
N ARG A 161 13.48 -13.32 8.31
CA ARG A 161 14.00 -13.36 6.94
C ARG A 161 15.34 -12.63 6.81
N VAL A 162 15.45 -11.44 7.41
CA VAL A 162 16.69 -10.63 7.41
C VAL A 162 17.79 -11.34 8.20
N GLU A 163 17.46 -11.96 9.35
CA GLU A 163 18.39 -12.75 10.15
C GLU A 163 19.02 -13.87 9.33
N HIS A 164 18.22 -14.64 8.60
CA HIS A 164 18.74 -15.71 7.75
C HIS A 164 19.75 -15.19 6.73
N LEU A 165 19.41 -14.07 6.04
CA LEU A 165 20.31 -13.45 5.06
C LEU A 165 21.61 -12.91 5.69
N LEU A 166 21.52 -12.32 6.89
CA LEU A 166 22.70 -11.80 7.60
C LEU A 166 23.58 -12.90 8.18
N SER A 167 23.01 -13.94 8.75
CA SER A 167 23.76 -15.05 9.33
C SER A 167 24.62 -15.75 8.28
N ASP A 168 24.08 -15.96 7.07
CA ASP A 168 24.82 -16.52 5.95
C ASP A 168 25.97 -15.60 5.50
N GLU A 169 25.74 -14.29 5.41
CA GLU A 169 26.75 -13.32 5.03
C GLU A 169 27.83 -13.17 6.10
N PHE A 170 27.46 -13.16 7.36
CA PHE A 170 28.37 -13.07 8.50
C PHE A 170 29.29 -14.29 8.55
N ALA A 171 28.74 -15.49 8.40
CA ALA A 171 29.54 -16.71 8.31
C ALA A 171 30.57 -16.65 7.17
N ARG A 172 30.18 -16.18 5.99
CA ARG A 172 31.09 -16.01 4.84
C ARG A 172 32.20 -15.02 5.11
N ARG A 173 31.97 -13.98 5.90
CA ARG A 173 32.98 -12.96 6.27
C ARG A 173 33.76 -13.28 7.54
N GLY A 174 33.49 -14.42 8.18
CA GLY A 174 34.16 -14.84 9.41
C GLY A 174 33.71 -14.08 10.65
N PHE A 175 32.47 -13.54 10.65
CA PHE A 175 31.79 -13.05 11.84
C PHE A 175 30.99 -14.18 12.49
N SER A 176 30.54 -13.97 13.72
CA SER A 176 29.61 -14.90 14.37
C SER A 176 28.26 -14.89 13.66
N ALA A 177 27.79 -16.04 13.19
CA ALA A 177 26.44 -16.17 12.63
C ALA A 177 25.35 -15.84 13.66
N ALA A 178 25.63 -16.07 14.96
CA ALA A 178 24.71 -15.77 16.05
C ALA A 178 24.42 -14.26 16.21
N ASP A 179 25.33 -13.40 15.76
CA ASP A 179 25.12 -11.95 15.79
C ASP A 179 24.07 -11.50 14.74
N GLY A 180 23.76 -12.35 13.75
CA GLY A 180 22.80 -12.08 12.69
C GLY A 180 21.42 -11.65 13.22
N ALA A 181 20.93 -12.30 14.27
CA ALA A 181 19.65 -11.98 14.90
C ALA A 181 19.62 -10.54 15.46
N MET A 182 20.65 -10.13 16.17
CA MET A 182 20.76 -8.79 16.75
C MET A 182 20.83 -7.72 15.65
N TYR A 183 21.65 -7.92 14.62
CA TYR A 183 21.76 -6.98 13.52
C TYR A 183 20.50 -6.94 12.66
N ALA A 184 19.80 -8.05 12.48
CA ALA A 184 18.50 -8.09 11.83
C ALA A 184 17.47 -7.20 12.58
N GLN A 185 17.42 -7.35 13.91
CA GLN A 185 16.55 -6.52 14.76
C GLN A 185 16.87 -5.03 14.64
N MET A 186 18.16 -4.65 14.64
CA MET A 186 18.59 -3.27 14.48
C MET A 186 18.17 -2.71 13.12
N LEU A 187 18.41 -3.44 12.03
CA LEU A 187 18.07 -2.99 10.66
C LEU A 187 16.57 -2.88 10.45
N VAL A 188 15.80 -3.90 10.84
CA VAL A 188 14.34 -3.90 10.69
C VAL A 188 13.72 -2.80 11.56
N GLY A 189 14.17 -2.66 12.80
CA GLY A 189 13.72 -1.60 13.70
C GLY A 189 13.99 -0.20 13.13
N MET A 190 15.20 0.03 12.62
CA MET A 190 15.57 1.31 12.00
C MET A 190 14.63 1.65 10.82
N VAL A 191 14.40 0.73 9.90
CA VAL A 191 13.54 0.94 8.73
C VAL A 191 12.08 1.14 9.16
N ALA A 192 11.58 0.30 10.07
CA ALA A 192 10.20 0.34 10.55
C ALA A 192 9.89 1.65 11.28
N MET A 193 10.75 2.06 12.22
CA MET A 193 10.57 3.30 13.00
C MET A 193 10.71 4.54 12.12
N THR A 194 11.61 4.52 11.12
CA THR A 194 11.70 5.61 10.14
C THR A 194 10.44 5.67 9.28
N GLY A 195 9.89 4.53 8.84
CA GLY A 195 8.63 4.47 8.12
C GLY A 195 7.46 5.04 8.93
N GLN A 196 7.38 4.70 10.22
CA GLN A 196 6.37 5.23 11.14
C GLN A 196 6.47 6.76 11.27
N TRP A 197 7.67 7.29 11.49
CA TRP A 197 7.90 8.73 11.51
C TRP A 197 7.53 9.39 10.19
N TRP A 198 7.89 8.78 9.07
CA TRP A 198 7.62 9.31 7.74
C TRP A 198 6.13 9.27 7.35
N LEU A 199 5.34 8.43 8.00
CA LEU A 199 3.88 8.37 7.80
C LEU A 199 3.22 9.77 7.91
N ASP A 200 3.68 10.58 8.85
CA ASP A 200 3.10 11.89 9.11
C ASP A 200 3.89 13.03 8.46
N SER A 201 5.23 12.95 8.43
CA SER A 201 6.09 14.02 7.92
C SER A 201 6.05 14.14 6.39
N ARG A 202 6.07 13.01 5.67
CA ARG A 202 6.13 12.93 4.19
C ARG A 202 7.29 13.70 3.55
N GLN A 203 8.19 14.22 4.33
CA GLN A 203 9.38 14.93 3.91
C GLN A 203 10.60 14.40 4.67
N PRO A 204 11.74 14.26 3.97
CA PRO A 204 11.91 14.35 2.53
C PRO A 204 11.17 13.25 1.76
N ASP A 205 11.23 13.23 0.43
CA ASP A 205 10.56 12.19 -0.37
C ASP A 205 11.08 10.77 -0.06
N LYS A 206 10.32 9.74 -0.45
CA LYS A 206 10.63 8.34 -0.11
C LYS A 206 11.99 7.87 -0.60
N ARG A 207 12.47 8.37 -1.75
CA ARG A 207 13.78 7.99 -2.29
C ARG A 207 14.91 8.58 -1.48
N ALA A 208 14.78 9.83 -1.07
CA ALA A 208 15.73 10.49 -0.19
C ALA A 208 15.79 9.79 1.17
N VAL A 209 14.64 9.47 1.79
CA VAL A 209 14.59 8.71 3.04
C VAL A 209 15.26 7.34 2.90
N ALA A 210 14.92 6.59 1.84
CA ALA A 210 15.54 5.29 1.58
C ALA A 210 17.06 5.42 1.38
N ALA A 211 17.54 6.44 0.66
CA ALA A 211 18.96 6.68 0.45
C ALA A 211 19.70 6.93 1.78
N HIS A 212 19.14 7.73 2.68
CA HIS A 212 19.71 7.97 4.02
C HIS A 212 19.73 6.71 4.88
N LEU A 213 18.63 5.93 4.88
CA LEU A 213 18.58 4.63 5.57
C LEU A 213 19.66 3.67 5.07
N VAL A 214 19.77 3.52 3.75
CA VAL A 214 20.78 2.64 3.13
C VAL A 214 22.19 3.15 3.42
N ASN A 215 22.43 4.45 3.34
CA ASN A 215 23.74 5.03 3.64
C ASN A 215 24.16 4.73 5.08
N LEU A 216 23.28 4.92 6.05
CA LEU A 216 23.55 4.64 7.46
C LEU A 216 23.79 3.13 7.70
N ALA A 217 22.87 2.28 7.22
CA ALA A 217 22.96 0.83 7.39
C ALA A 217 24.23 0.26 6.73
N TRP A 218 24.49 0.65 5.48
CA TRP A 218 25.59 0.09 4.71
C TRP A 218 26.95 0.51 5.26
N ASN A 219 27.14 1.79 5.60
CA ASN A 219 28.39 2.26 6.17
C ASN A 219 28.66 1.66 7.56
N GLY A 220 27.61 1.45 8.36
CA GLY A 220 27.71 0.71 9.60
C GLY A 220 28.14 -0.76 9.37
N LEU A 221 27.45 -1.48 8.49
CA LEU A 221 27.71 -2.92 8.22
C LEU A 221 29.08 -3.18 7.55
N THR A 222 29.60 -2.25 6.73
CA THR A 222 30.91 -2.41 6.11
C THR A 222 32.07 -2.18 7.08
N GLY A 223 31.86 -1.39 8.12
CA GLY A 223 32.84 -1.08 9.16
C GLY A 223 32.71 -1.90 10.44
N LEU A 224 31.94 -3.00 10.44
CA LEU A 224 31.75 -3.82 11.62
C LEU A 224 33.07 -4.40 12.14
N GLN A 225 33.25 -4.32 13.46
CA GLN A 225 34.34 -5.00 14.18
C GLN A 225 33.85 -6.39 14.62
N LYS A 226 34.73 -7.39 14.58
CA LYS A 226 34.39 -8.76 15.03
C LYS A 226 34.11 -8.83 16.52
N GLU A 227 34.82 -8.01 17.28
CA GLU A 227 34.70 -7.89 18.75
C GLU A 227 34.54 -6.42 19.10
N PRO A 228 33.32 -5.88 18.98
CA PRO A 228 33.07 -4.48 19.29
C PRO A 228 33.20 -4.24 20.80
N ALA A 229 33.93 -3.20 21.17
CA ALA A 229 34.10 -2.79 22.57
C ALA A 229 33.64 -1.35 22.78
N LEU A 230 33.11 -1.07 23.98
CA LEU A 230 32.81 0.28 24.38
C LEU A 230 34.10 1.04 24.67
N ARG A 231 34.21 2.27 24.16
CA ARG A 231 35.37 3.15 24.45
C ARG A 231 35.24 3.85 25.79
N SER A 232 34.03 3.92 26.34
CA SER A 232 33.71 4.48 27.66
C SER A 232 33.67 3.36 28.72
N ALA A 233 34.70 2.51 28.79
CA ALA A 233 34.84 1.62 29.93
C ALA A 233 35.17 2.45 31.19
N PRO A 234 34.58 2.11 32.36
CA PRO A 234 34.87 2.80 33.60
C PRO A 234 36.34 2.66 34.02
#